data_6e87d6c89b4dabe04ea171e978f034b9
#
_entry.id   6e87d6c89b4dabe04ea171e978f034b9
#
_cell.length_a   1.000
_cell.length_b   1.000
_cell.length_c   1.000
_cell.angle_alpha   90.00
_cell.angle_beta   90.00
_cell.angle_gamma   90.00
#
_symmetry.space_group_name_H-M   'P 1'
#
loop_
_entity.id
_entity.type
_entity.pdbx_description
1 polymer ?
#
loop_
_entity_poly.entity_id
_entity_poly.type
_entity_poly.pdbx_seq_one_letter_code
_entity_poly.pdbx_strand_id
1 'polypeptide(L)'
;GLYVDTKTLGTAFSLATTNPASVDTTNGSALFLDPLTVNMTFSGLSSTNSGTNGIWLDGVSGNLTVTGTTTSNNAGGHGILIENSDGTFNFNDINVDTPGADGIHINNTPSATINFNGTTTIQGTIGDGIDLSSAGGGVTFSTTSISGAGADGINMSNATGTYTFGGTTINGFEATNGGINFAGAAANATFGVTDIGNGGVGTAIDLSSTTGNHNISFATGSSIHDVALG
;
A
#
# COMPACT_ATOMS: atom_id res chain seq x y z
N GLY A 1 -20.45 1.57 4.06
CA GLY A 1 -19.52 0.84 3.21
C GLY A 1 -20.10 -0.47 2.69
N LEU A 2 -19.39 -1.10 1.80
CA LEU A 2 -19.69 -2.46 1.35
C LEU A 2 -18.93 -3.44 2.26
N TYR A 3 -19.68 -4.27 2.98
CA TYR A 3 -19.15 -5.30 3.88
C TYR A 3 -19.60 -6.68 3.40
N VAL A 4 -18.66 -7.54 3.06
CA VAL A 4 -18.92 -8.93 2.66
C VAL A 4 -17.91 -9.83 3.36
N ASP A 5 -18.40 -10.70 4.23
CA ASP A 5 -17.64 -11.73 4.93
C ASP A 5 -18.29 -13.08 4.62
N THR A 6 -17.54 -13.96 3.99
CA THR A 6 -18.02 -15.29 3.58
C THR A 6 -17.32 -16.44 4.32
N LYS A 7 -16.49 -16.16 5.31
CA LYS A 7 -15.73 -17.17 6.09
C LYS A 7 -16.56 -18.34 6.58
N THR A 8 -17.83 -18.10 6.90
CA THR A 8 -18.72 -19.12 7.45
C THR A 8 -19.58 -19.82 6.40
N LEU A 9 -19.57 -19.38 5.14
CA LEU A 9 -20.49 -19.91 4.12
C LEU A 9 -20.08 -21.28 3.55
N GLY A 10 -18.81 -21.68 3.69
CA GLY A 10 -18.29 -22.98 3.26
C GLY A 10 -18.38 -23.23 1.73
N THR A 11 -18.80 -22.26 0.95
CA THR A 11 -18.96 -22.31 -0.49
C THR A 11 -18.29 -21.11 -1.15
N ALA A 12 -17.74 -21.28 -2.35
CA ALA A 12 -17.21 -20.18 -3.13
C ALA A 12 -18.31 -19.14 -3.41
N PHE A 13 -18.07 -17.89 -3.04
CA PHE A 13 -18.96 -16.78 -3.32
C PHE A 13 -18.29 -15.84 -4.32
N SER A 14 -19.03 -15.38 -5.30
CA SER A 14 -18.56 -14.43 -6.30
C SER A 14 -19.44 -13.19 -6.33
N LEU A 15 -18.80 -12.02 -6.36
CA LEU A 15 -19.46 -10.72 -6.40
C LEU A 15 -19.02 -9.94 -7.63
N ALA A 16 -19.98 -9.36 -8.35
CA ALA A 16 -19.71 -8.54 -9.52
C ALA A 16 -20.53 -7.24 -9.50
N THR A 17 -19.99 -6.19 -10.11
CA THR A 17 -20.73 -4.97 -10.44
C THR A 17 -21.08 -4.94 -11.92
N THR A 18 -22.27 -4.49 -12.26
CA THR A 18 -22.68 -4.31 -13.66
C THR A 18 -22.38 -2.91 -14.18
N ASN A 19 -22.36 -1.92 -13.29
CA ASN A 19 -21.98 -0.53 -13.60
C ASN A 19 -21.04 -0.02 -12.49
N PRO A 20 -20.04 0.82 -12.81
CA PRO A 20 -19.22 1.45 -11.79
C PRO A 20 -20.07 2.29 -10.82
N ALA A 21 -19.85 2.08 -9.54
CA ALA A 21 -20.50 2.81 -8.46
C ALA A 21 -19.44 3.36 -7.51
N SER A 22 -19.75 4.44 -6.80
CA SER A 22 -18.92 4.91 -5.69
C SER A 22 -19.44 4.38 -4.36
N VAL A 23 -18.53 4.20 -3.42
CA VAL A 23 -18.85 3.94 -2.02
C VAL A 23 -18.25 5.07 -1.20
N ASP A 24 -19.06 5.76 -0.44
CA ASP A 24 -18.66 6.80 0.50
C ASP A 24 -19.19 6.44 1.89
N THR A 25 -18.33 6.43 2.89
CA THR A 25 -18.69 6.01 4.24
C THR A 25 -18.00 6.86 5.30
N THR A 26 -18.74 7.13 6.37
CA THR A 26 -18.23 7.75 7.58
C THR A 26 -18.35 6.78 8.74
N ASN A 27 -17.33 6.69 9.57
CA ASN A 27 -17.23 5.79 10.73
C ASN A 27 -17.20 4.29 10.35
N GLY A 28 -16.73 3.95 9.16
CA GLY A 28 -16.58 2.56 8.73
C GLY A 28 -15.71 2.41 7.50
N SER A 29 -15.28 1.19 7.19
CA SER A 29 -14.54 0.89 5.97
C SER A 29 -15.41 1.15 4.74
N ALA A 30 -14.85 1.76 3.70
CA ALA A 30 -15.57 1.87 2.43
C ALA A 30 -15.77 0.49 1.80
N LEU A 31 -14.77 -0.38 1.94
CA LEU A 31 -14.82 -1.73 1.41
C LEU A 31 -14.21 -2.70 2.43
N PHE A 32 -14.96 -3.76 2.75
CA PHE A 32 -14.50 -4.94 3.48
C PHE A 32 -14.93 -6.18 2.72
N LEU A 33 -13.97 -6.94 2.20
CA LEU A 33 -14.21 -8.17 1.43
C LEU A 33 -13.35 -9.29 2.02
N ASP A 34 -14.00 -10.44 2.38
CA ASP A 34 -13.32 -11.53 3.08
C ASP A 34 -14.11 -12.86 3.08
N PRO A 35 -13.54 -14.00 2.72
CA PRO A 35 -12.80 -14.20 1.46
C PRO A 35 -13.79 -14.38 0.31
N LEU A 36 -13.52 -13.88 -0.87
CA LEU A 36 -14.41 -14.10 -2.03
C LEU A 36 -13.71 -13.86 -3.37
N THR A 37 -14.34 -14.29 -4.44
CA THR A 37 -13.92 -13.95 -5.80
C THR A 37 -14.72 -12.75 -6.30
N VAL A 38 -14.03 -11.75 -6.82
CA VAL A 38 -14.65 -10.50 -7.28
C VAL A 38 -14.45 -10.27 -8.77
N ASN A 39 -15.42 -9.60 -9.38
CA ASN A 39 -15.29 -8.94 -10.68
C ASN A 39 -15.99 -7.59 -10.57
N MET A 40 -15.34 -6.64 -9.94
CA MET A 40 -15.95 -5.38 -9.51
C MET A 40 -15.21 -4.17 -10.08
N THR A 41 -15.99 -3.16 -10.43
CA THR A 41 -15.47 -1.84 -10.80
C THR A 41 -16.18 -0.77 -9.99
N PHE A 42 -15.38 0.09 -9.35
CA PHE A 42 -15.85 1.28 -8.64
C PHE A 42 -15.40 2.54 -9.35
N SER A 43 -16.22 3.58 -9.32
CA SER A 43 -15.86 4.92 -9.76
C SER A 43 -15.09 5.71 -8.67
N GLY A 44 -15.15 5.28 -7.42
CA GLY A 44 -14.40 5.83 -6.30
C GLY A 44 -14.76 5.12 -5.00
N LEU A 45 -13.84 5.15 -4.04
CA LEU A 45 -14.03 4.64 -2.68
C LEU A 45 -13.61 5.73 -1.69
N SER A 46 -14.42 5.95 -0.67
CA SER A 46 -14.13 6.94 0.38
C SER A 46 -14.49 6.39 1.76
N SER A 47 -13.53 6.40 2.65
CA SER A 47 -13.69 6.06 4.06
C SER A 47 -13.19 7.22 4.93
N THR A 48 -14.01 7.66 5.87
CA THR A 48 -13.65 8.68 6.85
C THR A 48 -13.93 8.18 8.26
N ASN A 49 -12.97 8.32 9.16
CA ASN A 49 -13.07 7.91 10.56
C ASN A 49 -13.46 6.42 10.74
N SER A 50 -12.92 5.53 9.92
CA SER A 50 -13.11 4.11 10.16
C SER A 50 -12.45 3.72 11.49
N GLY A 51 -13.15 2.96 12.33
CA GLY A 51 -12.57 2.39 13.56
C GLY A 51 -11.56 1.26 13.29
N THR A 52 -11.48 0.79 12.06
CA THR A 52 -10.56 -0.24 11.55
C THR A 52 -9.86 0.27 10.30
N ASN A 53 -9.69 -0.56 9.28
CA ASN A 53 -9.07 -0.14 8.03
C ASN A 53 -10.05 0.69 7.17
N GLY A 54 -9.52 1.58 6.32
CA GLY A 54 -10.34 2.32 5.36
C GLY A 54 -10.86 1.43 4.23
N ILE A 55 -9.96 0.66 3.62
CA ILE A 55 -10.23 -0.38 2.62
C ILE A 55 -9.59 -1.66 3.13
N TRP A 56 -10.32 -2.78 3.05
CA TRP A 56 -9.83 -4.07 3.54
C TRP A 56 -10.20 -5.21 2.61
N LEU A 57 -9.19 -5.86 2.03
CA LEU A 57 -9.30 -7.05 1.19
C LEU A 57 -8.54 -8.20 1.87
N ASP A 58 -9.24 -9.24 2.33
CA ASP A 58 -8.66 -10.43 2.95
C ASP A 58 -9.12 -11.70 2.21
N GLY A 59 -8.18 -12.48 1.68
CA GLY A 59 -8.51 -13.70 0.93
C GLY A 59 -9.25 -13.44 -0.38
N VAL A 60 -9.08 -12.27 -0.99
CA VAL A 60 -9.81 -11.87 -2.20
C VAL A 60 -9.07 -12.34 -3.45
N SER A 61 -9.83 -12.91 -4.40
CA SER A 61 -9.35 -13.29 -5.72
C SER A 61 -10.17 -12.62 -6.82
N GLY A 62 -9.75 -12.77 -8.09
CA GLY A 62 -10.44 -12.19 -9.25
C GLY A 62 -9.98 -10.76 -9.54
N ASN A 63 -10.89 -9.89 -9.98
CA ASN A 63 -10.55 -8.55 -10.46
C ASN A 63 -11.31 -7.46 -9.69
N LEU A 64 -10.58 -6.52 -9.14
CA LEU A 64 -11.12 -5.28 -8.57
C LEU A 64 -10.49 -4.09 -9.27
N THR A 65 -11.30 -3.16 -9.75
CA THR A 65 -10.82 -1.92 -10.37
C THR A 65 -11.51 -0.72 -9.73
N VAL A 66 -10.72 0.27 -9.33
CA VAL A 66 -11.22 1.59 -8.91
C VAL A 66 -10.69 2.62 -9.91
N THR A 67 -11.59 3.20 -10.71
CA THR A 67 -11.24 4.10 -11.81
C THR A 67 -11.06 5.55 -11.39
N GLY A 68 -11.61 5.93 -10.24
CA GLY A 68 -11.45 7.25 -9.64
C GLY A 68 -10.56 7.20 -8.41
N THR A 69 -10.75 8.14 -7.49
CA THR A 69 -9.95 8.26 -6.28
C THR A 69 -10.41 7.28 -5.20
N THR A 70 -9.44 6.66 -4.55
CA THR A 70 -9.64 5.95 -3.27
C THR A 70 -9.11 6.82 -2.14
N THR A 71 -9.98 7.20 -1.22
CA THR A 71 -9.65 8.02 -0.06
C THR A 71 -9.82 7.22 1.22
N SER A 72 -8.82 7.27 2.11
CA SER A 72 -8.93 6.80 3.48
C SER A 72 -8.41 7.87 4.43
N ASN A 73 -9.31 8.47 5.19
CA ASN A 73 -8.99 9.55 6.10
C ASN A 73 -9.29 9.12 7.54
N ASN A 74 -8.28 9.21 8.41
CA ASN A 74 -8.38 8.90 9.84
C ASN A 74 -8.93 7.48 10.10
N ALA A 75 -8.38 6.47 9.43
CA ALA A 75 -8.64 5.08 9.75
C ALA A 75 -7.94 4.69 11.07
N GLY A 76 -8.61 3.93 11.94
CA GLY A 76 -8.02 3.45 13.18
C GLY A 76 -6.96 2.36 12.99
N GLY A 77 -6.96 1.68 11.86
CA GLY A 77 -5.95 0.73 11.39
C GLY A 77 -5.22 1.28 10.18
N HIS A 78 -5.02 0.43 9.16
CA HIS A 78 -4.39 0.82 7.90
C HIS A 78 -5.32 1.67 7.02
N GLY A 79 -4.76 2.55 6.22
CA GLY A 79 -5.52 3.23 5.19
C GLY A 79 -6.09 2.24 4.17
N ILE A 80 -5.22 1.40 3.60
CA ILE A 80 -5.57 0.28 2.71
C ILE A 80 -4.84 -0.97 3.20
N LEU A 81 -5.60 -2.04 3.47
CA LEU A 81 -5.07 -3.36 3.80
C LEU A 81 -5.44 -4.36 2.72
N ILE A 82 -4.45 -5.04 2.16
CA ILE A 82 -4.63 -6.16 1.22
C ILE A 82 -3.82 -7.34 1.76
N GLU A 83 -4.52 -8.36 2.21
CA GLU A 83 -3.87 -9.52 2.81
C GLU A 83 -4.44 -10.85 2.31
N ASN A 84 -3.63 -11.91 2.33
CA ASN A 84 -4.02 -13.27 1.94
C ASN A 84 -4.70 -13.35 0.56
N SER A 85 -4.46 -12.38 -0.31
CA SER A 85 -5.18 -12.16 -1.56
C SER A 85 -4.30 -12.46 -2.77
N ASP A 86 -4.90 -12.97 -3.85
CA ASP A 86 -4.17 -13.36 -5.06
C ASP A 86 -4.81 -12.86 -6.37
N GLY A 87 -5.67 -11.87 -6.27
CA GLY A 87 -6.37 -11.25 -7.41
C GLY A 87 -5.54 -10.23 -8.18
N THR A 88 -6.22 -9.59 -9.13
CA THR A 88 -5.73 -8.40 -9.83
C THR A 88 -6.48 -7.17 -9.32
N PHE A 89 -5.76 -6.29 -8.66
CA PHE A 89 -6.33 -5.10 -8.02
C PHE A 89 -5.75 -3.84 -8.67
N ASN A 90 -6.61 -3.04 -9.27
CA ASN A 90 -6.23 -1.81 -9.95
C ASN A 90 -6.88 -0.62 -9.26
N PHE A 91 -6.06 0.27 -8.76
CA PHE A 91 -6.47 1.55 -8.19
C PHE A 91 -5.92 2.68 -9.05
N ASN A 92 -6.69 3.76 -9.21
CA ASN A 92 -6.19 4.96 -9.85
C ASN A 92 -5.51 5.85 -8.78
N ASP A 93 -6.09 6.98 -8.42
CA ASP A 93 -5.52 7.85 -7.42
C ASP A 93 -5.80 7.37 -6.00
N ILE A 94 -4.80 7.46 -5.14
CA ILE A 94 -4.89 7.11 -3.72
C ILE A 94 -4.62 8.35 -2.88
N ASN A 95 -5.45 8.58 -1.88
CA ASN A 95 -5.23 9.57 -0.84
C ASN A 95 -5.46 8.94 0.54
N VAL A 96 -4.40 8.74 1.29
CA VAL A 96 -4.45 8.25 2.67
C VAL A 96 -3.93 9.34 3.59
N ASP A 97 -4.73 9.68 4.58
CA ASP A 97 -4.40 10.70 5.56
C ASP A 97 -4.61 10.18 6.98
N THR A 98 -3.57 10.31 7.82
CA THR A 98 -3.57 10.01 9.26
C THR A 98 -4.16 8.65 9.66
N PRO A 99 -3.73 7.54 9.05
CA PRO A 99 -4.15 6.22 9.52
C PRO A 99 -3.46 5.88 10.85
N GLY A 100 -4.12 5.06 11.66
CA GLY A 100 -3.62 4.59 12.95
C GLY A 100 -2.54 3.50 12.87
N ALA A 101 -2.24 3.03 11.67
CA ALA A 101 -1.16 2.09 11.35
C ALA A 101 -0.48 2.54 10.05
N ASP A 102 -0.27 1.63 9.08
CA ASP A 102 0.37 1.97 7.82
C ASP A 102 -0.59 2.68 6.85
N GLY A 103 -0.02 3.43 5.94
CA GLY A 103 -0.80 4.02 4.84
C GLY A 103 -1.38 2.93 3.94
N ILE A 104 -0.50 2.12 3.36
CA ILE A 104 -0.87 0.94 2.55
C ILE A 104 -0.09 -0.26 3.11
N HIS A 105 -0.81 -1.31 3.49
CA HIS A 105 -0.22 -2.56 3.94
C HIS A 105 -0.63 -3.71 3.01
N ILE A 106 0.37 -4.39 2.42
CA ILE A 106 0.19 -5.54 1.54
C ILE A 106 0.93 -6.71 2.15
N ASN A 107 0.18 -7.74 2.57
CA ASN A 107 0.72 -8.85 3.33
C ASN A 107 0.26 -10.19 2.77
N ASN A 108 1.19 -11.17 2.72
CA ASN A 108 0.90 -12.54 2.32
C ASN A 108 0.08 -12.64 1.01
N THR A 109 0.57 -11.96 -0.04
CA THR A 109 -0.07 -11.92 -1.36
C THR A 109 0.83 -12.63 -2.40
N PRO A 110 0.88 -13.98 -2.40
CA PRO A 110 1.92 -14.73 -3.11
C PRO A 110 1.88 -14.59 -4.64
N SER A 111 0.74 -14.28 -5.22
CA SER A 111 0.55 -14.19 -6.68
C SER A 111 -0.29 -12.99 -7.13
N ALA A 112 -0.63 -12.08 -6.23
CA ALA A 112 -1.43 -10.91 -6.58
C ALA A 112 -0.71 -10.00 -7.58
N THR A 113 -1.50 -9.34 -8.43
CA THR A 113 -1.04 -8.21 -9.24
C THR A 113 -1.75 -6.95 -8.77
N ILE A 114 -1.01 -6.01 -8.19
CA ILE A 114 -1.58 -4.82 -7.57
C ILE A 114 -0.99 -3.59 -8.26
N ASN A 115 -1.85 -2.76 -8.83
CA ASN A 115 -1.45 -1.58 -9.58
C ASN A 115 -2.10 -0.32 -9.00
N PHE A 116 -1.27 0.62 -8.62
CA PHE A 116 -1.64 2.00 -8.28
C PHE A 116 -1.26 2.89 -9.47
N ASN A 117 -2.20 3.07 -10.38
CA ASN A 117 -1.97 3.63 -11.71
C ASN A 117 -1.89 5.16 -11.75
N GLY A 118 -2.45 5.83 -10.75
CA GLY A 118 -2.44 7.30 -10.62
C GLY A 118 -1.40 7.77 -9.60
N THR A 119 -1.72 8.84 -8.91
CA THR A 119 -0.90 9.38 -7.83
C THR A 119 -1.30 8.76 -6.50
N THR A 120 -0.33 8.22 -5.78
CA THR A 120 -0.48 7.74 -4.40
C THR A 120 0.07 8.79 -3.45
N THR A 121 -0.79 9.37 -2.64
CA THR A 121 -0.43 10.34 -1.59
C THR A 121 -0.72 9.74 -0.22
N ILE A 122 0.26 9.71 0.65
CA ILE A 122 0.16 9.17 2.01
C ILE A 122 0.74 10.18 2.99
N GLN A 123 -0.01 10.48 4.06
CA GLN A 123 0.39 11.48 5.03
C GLN A 123 0.14 11.02 6.46
N GLY A 124 1.09 11.34 7.37
CA GLY A 124 0.90 11.26 8.82
C GLY A 124 0.55 9.86 9.33
N THR A 125 1.16 8.81 8.80
CA THR A 125 0.94 7.43 9.28
C THR A 125 1.58 7.24 10.65
N ILE A 126 1.00 6.37 11.50
CA ILE A 126 1.66 5.95 12.75
C ILE A 126 2.70 4.86 12.46
N GLY A 127 2.45 3.99 11.51
CA GLY A 127 3.37 2.98 11.00
C GLY A 127 4.11 3.44 9.75
N ASP A 128 4.31 2.52 8.83
CA ASP A 128 4.97 2.75 7.55
C ASP A 128 4.06 3.55 6.59
N GLY A 129 4.68 4.29 5.68
CA GLY A 129 3.92 4.84 4.56
C GLY A 129 3.36 3.72 3.70
N ILE A 130 4.23 2.83 3.22
CA ILE A 130 3.89 1.61 2.47
C ILE A 130 4.63 0.44 3.10
N ASP A 131 3.91 -0.59 3.53
CA ASP A 131 4.47 -1.86 4.00
C ASP A 131 4.12 -3.00 3.05
N LEU A 132 5.14 -3.69 2.54
CA LEU A 132 5.06 -4.85 1.64
C LEU A 132 5.57 -6.10 2.37
N SER A 133 4.89 -6.49 3.42
CA SER A 133 5.27 -7.63 4.26
C SER A 133 4.90 -8.96 3.61
N SER A 134 5.90 -9.81 3.33
CA SER A 134 5.67 -11.13 2.72
C SER A 134 4.87 -11.08 1.40
N ALA A 135 4.90 -9.95 0.72
CA ALA A 135 4.30 -9.82 -0.59
C ALA A 135 5.15 -10.59 -1.62
N GLY A 136 4.53 -11.53 -2.34
CA GLY A 136 5.21 -12.39 -3.32
C GLY A 136 4.85 -12.06 -4.75
N GLY A 137 3.78 -11.33 -4.97
CA GLY A 137 3.27 -10.93 -6.27
C GLY A 137 3.96 -9.70 -6.87
N GLY A 138 3.35 -9.11 -7.86
CA GLY A 138 3.80 -7.86 -8.48
C GLY A 138 3.05 -6.65 -7.93
N VAL A 139 3.76 -5.61 -7.51
CA VAL A 139 3.14 -4.35 -7.09
C VAL A 139 3.75 -3.19 -7.85
N THR A 140 2.90 -2.36 -8.43
CA THR A 140 3.32 -1.18 -9.21
C THR A 140 2.67 0.08 -8.67
N PHE A 141 3.50 1.09 -8.43
CA PHE A 141 3.09 2.46 -8.12
C PHE A 141 3.57 3.39 -9.23
N SER A 142 2.68 4.15 -9.86
CA SER A 142 3.06 5.09 -10.93
C SER A 142 3.75 6.33 -10.37
N THR A 143 3.16 6.96 -9.37
CA THR A 143 3.75 8.09 -8.66
C THR A 143 3.42 7.99 -7.19
N THR A 144 4.38 8.21 -6.32
CA THR A 144 4.22 8.07 -4.87
C THR A 144 4.74 9.30 -4.14
N SER A 145 3.96 9.80 -3.22
CA SER A 145 4.35 10.86 -2.28
C SER A 145 4.00 10.43 -0.86
N ILE A 146 5.00 10.28 -0.02
CA ILE A 146 4.85 9.92 1.40
C ILE A 146 5.40 11.04 2.25
N SER A 147 4.64 11.46 3.26
CA SER A 147 5.07 12.50 4.20
C SER A 147 4.68 12.17 5.64
N GLY A 148 5.64 12.33 6.56
CA GLY A 148 5.41 12.11 7.98
C GLY A 148 5.05 10.66 8.32
N ALA A 149 5.80 9.71 7.79
CA ALA A 149 5.69 8.31 8.22
C ALA A 149 6.25 8.16 9.65
N GLY A 150 5.49 7.52 10.53
CA GLY A 150 5.89 7.27 11.91
C GLY A 150 6.89 6.11 12.02
N ALA A 151 7.07 5.35 10.96
CA ALA A 151 8.11 4.33 10.82
C ALA A 151 8.84 4.55 9.48
N ASP A 152 8.96 3.52 8.63
CA ASP A 152 9.61 3.63 7.33
C ASP A 152 8.72 4.37 6.31
N GLY A 153 9.32 5.08 5.37
CA GLY A 153 8.59 5.58 4.22
C GLY A 153 8.04 4.40 3.40
N ILE A 154 8.93 3.47 3.00
CA ILE A 154 8.59 2.20 2.34
C ILE A 154 9.34 1.07 3.03
N ASN A 155 8.62 0.09 3.56
CA ASN A 155 9.15 -1.12 4.16
C ASN A 155 8.88 -2.34 3.27
N MET A 156 9.90 -3.17 3.02
CA MET A 156 9.80 -4.43 2.29
C MET A 156 10.31 -5.57 3.18
N SER A 157 9.45 -6.06 4.06
CA SER A 157 9.79 -7.10 5.02
C SER A 157 9.45 -8.49 4.45
N ASN A 158 10.46 -9.35 4.27
CA ASN A 158 10.31 -10.68 3.68
C ASN A 158 9.60 -10.69 2.31
N ALA A 159 9.63 -9.57 1.62
CA ALA A 159 9.05 -9.42 0.30
C ALA A 159 9.88 -10.19 -0.74
N THR A 160 9.21 -10.96 -1.61
CA THR A 160 9.88 -11.80 -2.63
C THR A 160 9.42 -11.50 -4.06
N GLY A 161 8.53 -10.53 -4.22
CA GLY A 161 7.91 -10.16 -5.48
C GLY A 161 8.76 -9.26 -6.38
N THR A 162 8.09 -8.70 -7.37
CA THR A 162 8.65 -7.66 -8.25
C THR A 162 7.90 -6.35 -8.02
N TYR A 163 8.64 -5.32 -7.66
CA TYR A 163 8.08 -4.02 -7.28
C TYR A 163 8.57 -2.93 -8.21
N THR A 164 7.64 -2.10 -8.65
CA THR A 164 7.95 -0.92 -9.46
C THR A 164 7.38 0.31 -8.79
N PHE A 165 8.24 1.24 -8.46
CA PHE A 165 7.88 2.57 -8.01
C PHE A 165 8.30 3.56 -9.09
N GLY A 166 7.36 4.29 -9.64
CA GLY A 166 7.62 5.35 -10.62
C GLY A 166 8.32 6.54 -9.97
N GLY A 167 7.82 7.73 -10.14
CA GLY A 167 8.34 8.89 -9.38
C GLY A 167 8.00 8.74 -7.89
N THR A 168 9.01 8.82 -7.00
CA THR A 168 8.81 8.61 -5.56
C THR A 168 9.41 9.77 -4.77
N THR A 169 8.62 10.32 -3.85
CA THR A 169 9.07 11.34 -2.89
C THR A 169 8.74 10.87 -1.49
N ILE A 170 9.74 10.86 -0.60
CA ILE A 170 9.58 10.49 0.80
C ILE A 170 10.12 11.62 1.67
N ASN A 171 9.22 12.26 2.41
CA ASN A 171 9.52 13.40 3.27
C ASN A 171 9.12 13.11 4.72
N GLY A 172 10.07 13.22 5.64
CA GLY A 172 9.80 13.00 7.07
C GLY A 172 9.50 11.53 7.39
N PHE A 173 10.44 10.87 8.01
CA PHE A 173 10.34 9.52 8.57
C PHE A 173 11.09 9.50 9.91
N GLU A 174 10.77 8.55 10.78
CA GLU A 174 11.27 8.55 12.16
C GLU A 174 12.72 8.07 12.30
N ALA A 175 13.38 8.50 13.37
CA ALA A 175 14.83 8.37 13.62
C ALA A 175 15.39 6.94 13.68
N THR A 176 14.56 5.95 14.00
CA THR A 176 14.97 4.55 14.13
C THR A 176 14.72 3.72 12.89
N ASN A 177 14.14 4.33 11.85
CA ASN A 177 13.62 3.68 10.65
C ASN A 177 14.28 4.32 9.42
N GLY A 178 13.83 3.94 8.25
CA GLY A 178 14.42 4.39 6.99
C GLY A 178 13.42 5.09 6.06
N GLY A 179 13.96 5.84 5.12
CA GLY A 179 13.15 6.27 3.97
C GLY A 179 12.66 5.06 3.20
N ILE A 180 13.58 4.12 2.87
CA ILE A 180 13.27 2.82 2.25
C ILE A 180 14.03 1.73 3.01
N ASN A 181 13.33 0.73 3.50
CA ASN A 181 13.89 -0.39 4.25
C ASN A 181 13.64 -1.73 3.54
N PHE A 182 14.69 -2.55 3.44
CA PHE A 182 14.61 -3.92 2.92
C PHE A 182 15.00 -4.90 4.04
N ALA A 183 14.01 -5.42 4.76
CA ALA A 183 14.22 -6.32 5.88
C ALA A 183 13.92 -7.79 5.51
N GLY A 184 14.93 -8.64 5.43
CA GLY A 184 14.78 -10.07 5.10
C GLY A 184 14.21 -10.33 3.70
N ALA A 185 14.14 -9.32 2.86
CA ALA A 185 13.55 -9.42 1.53
C ALA A 185 14.49 -10.09 0.52
N ALA A 186 13.92 -10.76 -0.47
CA ALA A 186 14.61 -11.21 -1.69
C ALA A 186 13.94 -10.56 -2.94
N ALA A 187 13.58 -9.30 -2.83
CA ALA A 187 12.76 -8.58 -3.79
C ALA A 187 13.57 -8.04 -4.98
N ASN A 188 12.90 -7.93 -6.12
CA ASN A 188 13.37 -7.10 -7.23
C ASN A 188 12.60 -5.77 -7.19
N ALA A 189 13.28 -4.66 -6.95
CA ALA A 189 12.66 -3.35 -6.85
C ALA A 189 13.28 -2.36 -7.83
N THR A 190 12.44 -1.75 -8.64
CA THR A 190 12.82 -0.68 -9.58
C THR A 190 12.17 0.62 -9.14
N PHE A 191 12.99 1.61 -8.87
CA PHE A 191 12.54 2.96 -8.54
C PHE A 191 12.83 3.90 -9.71
N GLY A 192 11.83 4.65 -10.12
CA GLY A 192 11.99 5.81 -10.99
C GLY A 192 12.79 6.91 -10.29
N VAL A 193 12.61 8.14 -10.69
CA VAL A 193 13.25 9.28 -10.00
C VAL A 193 12.73 9.33 -8.56
N THR A 194 13.64 9.15 -7.61
CA THR A 194 13.31 9.04 -6.18
C THR A 194 13.99 10.16 -5.42
N ASP A 195 13.21 10.83 -4.58
CA ASP A 195 13.66 11.91 -3.72
C ASP A 195 13.35 11.57 -2.26
N ILE A 196 14.39 11.44 -1.44
CA ILE A 196 14.28 11.09 -0.03
C ILE A 196 14.91 12.20 0.80
N GLY A 197 14.14 12.79 1.70
CA GLY A 197 14.70 13.84 2.54
C GLY A 197 13.67 14.67 3.26
N ASN A 198 13.95 15.96 3.35
CA ASN A 198 13.10 17.02 3.87
C ASN A 198 12.52 16.73 5.27
N GLY A 199 13.45 16.54 6.25
CA GLY A 199 13.11 16.33 7.65
C GLY A 199 13.03 14.85 8.07
N GLY A 200 13.44 13.91 7.22
CA GLY A 200 13.67 12.54 7.64
C GLY A 200 14.84 12.43 8.62
N VAL A 201 14.73 11.55 9.59
CA VAL A 201 15.77 11.26 10.57
C VAL A 201 16.11 9.77 10.52
N GLY A 202 17.39 9.41 10.51
CA GLY A 202 17.82 8.01 10.44
C GLY A 202 18.46 7.63 9.11
N THR A 203 18.18 6.44 8.60
CA THR A 203 18.77 5.91 7.37
C THR A 203 17.86 6.17 6.15
N ALA A 204 18.37 6.83 5.11
CA ALA A 204 17.57 7.06 3.92
C ALA A 204 17.19 5.75 3.20
N ILE A 205 18.16 4.83 3.06
CA ILE A 205 17.95 3.50 2.47
C ILE A 205 18.68 2.47 3.34
N ASP A 206 17.95 1.52 3.91
CA ASP A 206 18.49 0.45 4.73
C ASP A 206 18.45 -0.89 4.00
N LEU A 207 19.63 -1.48 3.81
CA LEU A 207 19.84 -2.81 3.23
C LEU A 207 20.51 -3.76 4.22
N SER A 208 20.63 -3.36 5.50
CA SER A 208 21.44 -4.08 6.50
C SER A 208 20.90 -5.46 6.85
N SER A 209 19.61 -5.67 6.72
CA SER A 209 18.92 -6.91 7.05
C SER A 209 18.52 -7.74 5.83
N THR A 210 19.03 -7.42 4.65
CA THR A 210 18.68 -8.16 3.42
C THR A 210 19.24 -9.59 3.42
N THR A 211 18.46 -10.52 2.89
CA THR A 211 18.86 -11.92 2.70
C THR A 211 18.58 -12.34 1.26
N GLY A 212 19.55 -13.01 0.63
CA GLY A 212 19.41 -13.48 -0.75
C GLY A 212 19.86 -12.48 -1.82
N ASN A 213 19.48 -12.71 -3.06
CA ASN A 213 19.85 -11.86 -4.18
C ASN A 213 18.77 -10.79 -4.40
N HIS A 214 19.18 -9.53 -4.42
CA HIS A 214 18.33 -8.39 -4.71
C HIS A 214 18.76 -7.73 -6.00
N ASN A 215 17.79 -7.28 -6.77
CA ASN A 215 18.04 -6.37 -7.87
C ASN A 215 17.29 -5.07 -7.60
N ILE A 216 17.99 -4.10 -7.03
CA ILE A 216 17.44 -2.80 -6.66
C ILE A 216 18.05 -1.76 -7.57
N SER A 217 17.23 -1.00 -8.27
CA SER A 217 17.67 0.05 -9.19
C SER A 217 16.92 1.36 -8.96
N PHE A 218 17.65 2.47 -9.10
CA PHE A 218 17.11 3.82 -9.06
C PHE A 218 17.40 4.52 -10.38
N ALA A 219 16.44 5.29 -10.88
CA ALA A 219 16.66 6.07 -12.10
C ALA A 219 17.63 7.22 -11.87
N THR A 220 18.28 7.65 -12.95
CA THR A 220 19.11 8.86 -12.93
C THR A 220 18.30 10.08 -12.51
N GLY A 221 18.86 10.90 -11.66
CA GLY A 221 18.20 12.08 -11.08
C GLY A 221 17.58 11.85 -9.71
N SER A 222 17.72 10.64 -9.15
CA SER A 222 17.34 10.38 -7.76
C SER A 222 18.26 11.12 -6.78
N SER A 223 17.70 11.57 -5.65
CA SER A 223 18.41 12.38 -4.63
C SER A 223 18.09 11.89 -3.22
N ILE A 224 19.07 12.10 -2.34
CA ILE A 224 18.91 11.97 -0.88
C ILE A 224 19.44 13.28 -0.29
N HIS A 225 18.63 13.99 0.47
CA HIS A 225 19.03 15.28 1.05
C HIS A 225 18.29 15.56 2.37
N ASP A 226 18.84 16.45 3.19
CA ASP A 226 18.24 16.93 4.44
C ASP A 226 17.78 15.81 5.40
N VAL A 227 18.49 14.67 5.37
CA VAL A 227 18.29 13.54 6.29
C VAL A 227 19.23 13.75 7.47
N ALA A 228 18.66 13.93 8.66
CA ALA A 228 19.45 14.07 9.87
C ALA A 228 20.01 12.72 10.33
N LEU A 229 21.24 12.72 10.86
CA LEU A 229 21.77 11.54 11.54
C LEU A 229 21.04 11.36 12.87
N GLY A 230 20.49 10.20 13.11
CA GLY A 230 19.86 9.80 14.35
C GLY A 230 20.87 9.48 15.45
#